data_7e86ca555828db50b947146e400d7758
#
_entry.id   7e86ca555828db50b947146e400d7758
#
_cell.length_a   1.000
_cell.length_b   1.000
_cell.length_c   1.000
_cell.angle_alpha   90.00
_cell.angle_beta   90.00
_cell.angle_gamma   90.00
#
_symmetry.space_group_name_H-M   'P 1'
#
loop_
_entity.id
_entity.type
_entity.pdbx_description
1 polymer ?
#
loop_
_entity_poly.entity_id
_entity_poly.type
_entity_poly.pdbx_seq_one_letter_code
_entity_poly.pdbx_strand_id
1 'polypeptide(L)'
;MQNLHVVFCVDRAGIVGADGETHHGLFDIGYMSDMPYMSILSPSSFVELGQMLEYAVNTHKGPIAIRYPRGNKEFSVGNFEYGIGKKISDGKDVLIISTGRMVERAMDVSEMLRCDEISATVIVLPTIIPLDRDIILKNISPITVVIEDHCVDCGIGNMISKMFAEENVDSKLLNFGFPKIPIIHGSVDELDKHYGLDKESIFKKIKEEING
;
A
#
# COMPACT_ATOMS: atom_id res chain seq x y z
N MET A 1 12.61 -20.14 16.10
CA MET A 1 12.63 -20.14 14.62
C MET A 1 14.07 -19.98 14.15
N GLN A 2 14.41 -20.58 12.99
CA GLN A 2 15.82 -20.67 12.54
C GLN A 2 16.33 -19.41 11.81
N ASN A 3 15.48 -18.43 11.53
CA ASN A 3 15.83 -17.21 10.77
C ASN A 3 16.61 -17.50 9.45
N LEU A 4 16.15 -18.51 8.71
CA LEU A 4 16.79 -18.91 7.46
C LEU A 4 16.54 -17.86 6.37
N HIS A 5 17.55 -17.64 5.54
CA HIS A 5 17.42 -16.79 4.35
C HIS A 5 16.57 -17.54 3.29
N VAL A 6 15.33 -17.12 3.15
CA VAL A 6 14.37 -17.64 2.17
C VAL A 6 13.69 -16.45 1.49
N VAL A 7 13.69 -16.44 0.15
CA VAL A 7 13.01 -15.42 -0.64
C VAL A 7 11.68 -15.99 -1.15
N PHE A 8 10.58 -15.36 -0.75
CA PHE A 8 9.23 -15.70 -1.21
C PHE A 8 8.82 -14.74 -2.33
N CYS A 9 8.65 -15.26 -3.55
CA CYS A 9 8.07 -14.51 -4.65
C CYS A 9 6.56 -14.75 -4.66
N VAL A 10 5.81 -13.80 -4.09
CA VAL A 10 4.35 -13.87 -3.95
C VAL A 10 3.72 -13.19 -5.15
N ASP A 11 3.44 -13.98 -6.17
CA ASP A 11 2.72 -13.50 -7.37
C ASP A 11 1.22 -13.33 -7.09
N ARG A 12 0.53 -12.62 -7.97
CA ARG A 12 -0.92 -12.33 -7.84
C ARG A 12 -1.30 -11.61 -6.55
N ALA A 13 -0.41 -10.76 -6.03
CA ALA A 13 -0.76 -9.90 -4.91
C ALA A 13 -1.90 -8.96 -5.28
N GLY A 14 -2.87 -8.82 -4.39
CA GLY A 14 -4.08 -8.03 -4.64
C GLY A 14 -5.14 -8.78 -5.46
N ILE A 15 -6.00 -8.05 -6.14
CA ILE A 15 -7.03 -8.66 -6.99
C ILE A 15 -6.47 -9.06 -8.36
N VAL A 16 -6.92 -10.20 -8.86
CA VAL A 16 -6.48 -10.76 -10.15
C VAL A 16 -7.62 -10.91 -11.17
N GLY A 17 -8.77 -10.31 -10.90
CA GLY A 17 -9.88 -10.17 -11.84
C GLY A 17 -10.24 -11.46 -12.57
N ALA A 18 -9.71 -11.60 -13.78
CA ALA A 18 -10.04 -12.67 -14.71
C ALA A 18 -9.73 -14.11 -14.21
N ASP A 19 -8.88 -14.27 -13.19
CA ASP A 19 -8.55 -15.59 -12.65
C ASP A 19 -9.62 -16.11 -11.65
N GLY A 20 -10.52 -15.24 -11.20
CA GLY A 20 -11.66 -15.59 -10.34
C GLY A 20 -11.37 -15.53 -8.84
N GLU A 21 -12.41 -15.80 -8.07
CA GLU A 21 -12.48 -15.59 -6.62
C GLU A 21 -11.38 -16.26 -5.80
N THR A 22 -10.90 -17.42 -6.25
CA THR A 22 -9.92 -18.23 -5.51
C THR A 22 -8.46 -17.78 -5.73
N HIS A 23 -8.23 -16.78 -6.58
CA HIS A 23 -6.87 -16.34 -6.96
C HIS A 23 -6.50 -14.96 -6.41
N HIS A 24 -7.41 -14.26 -5.75
CA HIS A 24 -7.13 -12.96 -5.14
C HIS A 24 -6.13 -13.08 -3.99
N GLY A 25 -5.01 -12.37 -4.08
CA GLY A 25 -3.94 -12.31 -3.06
C GLY A 25 -4.17 -11.17 -2.07
N LEU A 26 -5.20 -11.24 -1.24
CA LEU A 26 -5.65 -10.15 -0.37
C LEU A 26 -5.30 -10.32 1.11
N PHE A 27 -4.60 -11.39 1.49
CA PHE A 27 -4.37 -11.71 2.91
C PHE A 27 -2.89 -11.98 3.24
N ASP A 28 -2.01 -11.92 2.25
CA ASP A 28 -0.60 -12.28 2.37
C ASP A 28 0.16 -11.39 3.37
N ILE A 29 -0.08 -10.09 3.40
CA ILE A 29 0.51 -9.19 4.40
C ILE A 29 0.09 -9.64 5.80
N GLY A 30 -1.21 -9.95 5.99
CA GLY A 30 -1.76 -10.33 7.29
C GLY A 30 -1.04 -11.54 7.89
N TYR A 31 -1.07 -12.70 7.22
CA TYR A 31 -0.49 -13.92 7.78
C TYR A 31 1.05 -13.94 7.76
N MET A 32 1.71 -13.20 6.84
CA MET A 32 3.17 -13.10 6.83
C MET A 32 3.71 -12.15 7.89
N SER A 33 2.97 -11.08 8.21
CA SER A 33 3.38 -10.09 9.23
C SER A 33 3.46 -10.68 10.64
N ASP A 34 2.75 -11.76 10.91
CA ASP A 34 2.79 -12.47 12.19
C ASP A 34 4.03 -13.35 12.34
N MET A 35 4.81 -13.57 11.26
CA MET A 35 6.00 -14.40 11.30
C MET A 35 7.21 -13.60 11.81
N PRO A 36 7.89 -14.05 12.89
CA PRO A 36 9.12 -13.41 13.35
C PRO A 36 10.18 -13.32 12.24
N TYR A 37 10.90 -12.20 12.20
CA TYR A 37 11.97 -11.90 11.25
C TYR A 37 11.53 -11.71 9.79
N MET A 38 10.25 -11.87 9.47
CA MET A 38 9.76 -11.67 8.09
C MET A 38 9.90 -10.22 7.66
N SER A 39 10.43 -10.03 6.45
CA SER A 39 10.36 -8.76 5.73
C SER A 39 9.40 -8.88 4.56
N ILE A 40 8.66 -7.80 4.24
CA ILE A 40 7.69 -7.78 3.13
C ILE A 40 7.94 -6.55 2.27
N LEU A 41 8.13 -6.78 0.98
CA LEU A 41 8.33 -5.75 -0.04
C LEU A 41 7.15 -5.75 -1.03
N SER A 42 6.84 -4.55 -1.57
CA SER A 42 5.76 -4.38 -2.55
C SER A 42 6.16 -3.35 -3.61
N PRO A 43 6.66 -3.81 -4.77
CA PRO A 43 7.13 -2.92 -5.83
C PRO A 43 5.96 -2.23 -6.54
N SER A 44 6.18 -0.97 -6.96
CA SER A 44 5.26 -0.19 -7.80
C SER A 44 5.65 -0.19 -9.28
N SER A 45 6.86 -0.71 -9.61
CA SER A 45 7.36 -0.80 -10.99
C SER A 45 8.22 -2.05 -11.20
N PHE A 46 8.46 -2.42 -12.47
CA PHE A 46 9.36 -3.52 -12.83
C PHE A 46 10.81 -3.23 -12.46
N VAL A 47 11.24 -1.97 -12.53
CA VAL A 47 12.59 -1.57 -12.10
C VAL A 47 12.75 -1.81 -10.60
N GLU A 48 11.78 -1.38 -9.82
CA GLU A 48 11.76 -1.57 -8.36
C GLU A 48 11.70 -3.07 -7.99
N LEU A 49 10.88 -3.87 -8.71
CA LEU A 49 10.85 -5.33 -8.54
C LEU A 49 12.22 -5.98 -8.76
N GLY A 50 12.92 -5.58 -9.83
CA GLY A 50 14.29 -6.08 -10.12
C GLY A 50 15.27 -5.74 -9.01
N GLN A 51 15.25 -4.50 -8.50
CA GLN A 51 16.10 -4.04 -7.40
C GLN A 51 15.77 -4.75 -6.08
N MET A 52 14.48 -4.97 -5.79
CA MET A 52 14.02 -5.72 -4.62
C MET A 52 14.49 -7.17 -4.67
N LEU A 53 14.39 -7.81 -5.84
CA LEU A 53 14.85 -9.19 -6.02
C LEU A 53 16.37 -9.29 -5.83
N GLU A 54 17.14 -8.38 -6.43
CA GLU A 54 18.59 -8.32 -6.26
C GLU A 54 18.98 -8.14 -4.78
N TYR A 55 18.31 -7.20 -4.08
CA TYR A 55 18.51 -6.99 -2.64
C TYR A 55 18.15 -8.25 -1.83
N ALA A 56 16.98 -8.84 -2.10
CA ALA A 56 16.49 -10.01 -1.37
C ALA A 56 17.42 -11.21 -1.50
N VAL A 57 17.99 -11.44 -2.69
CA VAL A 57 18.87 -12.60 -2.94
C VAL A 57 20.29 -12.36 -2.44
N ASN A 58 20.85 -11.17 -2.66
CA ASN A 58 22.27 -10.93 -2.47
C ASN A 58 22.62 -10.25 -1.13
N THR A 59 21.68 -9.55 -0.50
CA THR A 59 21.99 -8.66 0.64
C THR A 59 21.19 -8.98 1.89
N HIS A 60 19.90 -9.27 1.76
CA HIS A 60 19.02 -9.50 2.91
C HIS A 60 19.44 -10.75 3.69
N LYS A 61 19.16 -10.74 4.99
CA LYS A 61 19.38 -11.89 5.87
C LYS A 61 18.08 -12.22 6.59
N GLY A 62 17.67 -13.49 6.52
CA GLY A 62 16.41 -13.95 7.05
C GLY A 62 15.32 -14.09 5.98
N PRO A 63 14.08 -14.41 6.37
CA PRO A 63 12.97 -14.59 5.43
C PRO A 63 12.48 -13.23 4.89
N ILE A 64 12.26 -13.18 3.59
CA ILE A 64 11.76 -11.98 2.90
C ILE A 64 10.75 -12.37 1.83
N ALA A 65 9.66 -11.64 1.77
CA ALA A 65 8.64 -11.79 0.74
C ALA A 65 8.63 -10.55 -0.18
N ILE A 66 8.51 -10.78 -1.48
CA ILE A 66 8.24 -9.75 -2.47
C ILE A 66 6.86 -10.05 -3.04
N ARG A 67 5.89 -9.19 -2.78
CA ARG A 67 4.52 -9.34 -3.29
C ARG A 67 4.31 -8.43 -4.49
N TYR A 68 3.88 -9.00 -5.61
CA TYR A 68 3.67 -8.25 -6.86
C TYR A 68 2.38 -8.69 -7.57
N PRO A 69 1.67 -7.74 -8.23
CA PRO A 69 0.40 -8.03 -8.88
C PRO A 69 0.60 -8.80 -10.20
N ARG A 70 -0.47 -9.38 -10.70
CA ARG A 70 -0.56 -9.80 -12.09
C ARG A 70 -0.89 -8.58 -12.96
N GLY A 71 -0.11 -8.30 -13.98
CA GLY A 71 -0.35 -7.20 -14.92
C GLY A 71 0.92 -6.52 -15.40
N ASN A 72 0.74 -5.43 -16.12
CA ASN A 72 1.83 -4.64 -16.71
C ASN A 72 1.72 -3.14 -16.40
N LYS A 73 0.80 -2.73 -15.55
CA LYS A 73 0.71 -1.34 -15.08
C LYS A 73 1.80 -1.11 -14.05
N GLU A 74 2.49 0.02 -14.15
CA GLU A 74 3.55 0.39 -13.23
C GLU A 74 3.60 1.90 -13.01
N PHE A 75 4.05 2.28 -11.82
CA PHE A 75 4.36 3.66 -11.49
C PHE A 75 5.76 3.73 -10.87
N SER A 76 6.68 4.37 -11.57
CA SER A 76 8.07 4.46 -11.09
C SER A 76 8.22 5.59 -10.07
N VAL A 77 8.74 5.23 -8.90
CA VAL A 77 9.06 6.18 -7.81
C VAL A 77 10.58 6.33 -7.58
N GLY A 78 11.38 5.90 -8.56
CA GLY A 78 12.85 5.92 -8.47
C GLY A 78 13.42 4.64 -7.85
N ASN A 79 14.68 4.70 -7.39
CA ASN A 79 15.40 3.52 -6.92
C ASN A 79 14.87 3.02 -5.57
N PHE A 80 14.84 1.69 -5.42
CA PHE A 80 14.49 1.03 -4.16
C PHE A 80 15.58 1.20 -3.10
N GLU A 81 15.17 1.44 -1.87
CA GLU A 81 16.01 1.39 -0.68
C GLU A 81 15.23 0.67 0.43
N TYR A 82 15.83 -0.37 1.01
CA TYR A 82 15.16 -1.22 2.00
C TYR A 82 14.84 -0.45 3.29
N GLY A 83 13.59 -0.54 3.71
CA GLY A 83 13.10 0.11 4.93
C GLY A 83 12.82 1.61 4.79
N ILE A 84 13.03 2.18 3.60
CA ILE A 84 12.86 3.62 3.37
C ILE A 84 11.63 3.89 2.51
N GLY A 85 10.70 4.66 3.04
CA GLY A 85 9.56 5.21 2.32
C GLY A 85 9.97 6.41 1.44
N LYS A 86 9.14 6.71 0.44
CA LYS A 86 9.42 7.81 -0.51
C LYS A 86 8.30 8.83 -0.50
N LYS A 87 8.62 10.08 -0.23
CA LYS A 87 7.70 11.20 -0.42
C LYS A 87 7.79 11.67 -1.87
N ILE A 88 6.70 11.54 -2.62
CA ILE A 88 6.62 11.86 -4.05
C ILE A 88 5.81 13.11 -4.36
N SER A 89 5.02 13.61 -3.41
CA SER A 89 4.43 14.95 -3.45
C SER A 89 4.45 15.58 -2.06
N ASP A 90 4.26 16.90 -2.00
CA ASP A 90 4.28 17.67 -0.76
C ASP A 90 2.98 18.47 -0.61
N GLY A 91 2.32 18.38 0.52
CA GLY A 91 1.08 19.05 0.86
C GLY A 91 0.85 19.04 2.38
N LYS A 92 -0.21 19.68 2.84
CA LYS A 92 -0.47 19.83 4.27
C LYS A 92 -1.89 19.42 4.70
N ASP A 93 -2.81 19.31 3.74
CA ASP A 93 -4.22 19.09 4.05
C ASP A 93 -4.53 17.60 4.22
N VAL A 94 -3.93 16.74 3.37
CA VAL A 94 -4.12 15.29 3.36
C VAL A 94 -2.76 14.58 3.25
N LEU A 95 -2.57 13.52 4.04
CA LEU A 95 -1.48 12.56 3.84
C LEU A 95 -2.04 11.32 3.13
N ILE A 96 -1.53 10.96 1.95
CA ILE A 96 -1.88 9.74 1.24
C ILE A 96 -0.70 8.75 1.32
N ILE A 97 -0.96 7.55 1.79
CA ILE A 97 0.04 6.47 1.90
C ILE A 97 -0.38 5.31 1.01
N SER A 98 0.53 4.81 0.19
CA SER A 98 0.23 3.70 -0.71
C SER A 98 1.43 2.81 -0.98
N THR A 99 1.18 1.65 -1.59
CA THR A 99 2.19 0.66 -1.97
C THR A 99 1.76 -0.11 -3.22
N GLY A 100 2.75 -0.69 -3.91
CA GLY A 100 2.50 -1.55 -5.06
C GLY A 100 1.71 -0.86 -6.18
N ARG A 101 0.77 -1.58 -6.80
CA ARG A 101 -0.03 -1.04 -7.91
C ARG A 101 -0.92 0.15 -7.55
N MET A 102 -1.24 0.33 -6.26
CA MET A 102 -2.09 1.43 -5.82
C MET A 102 -1.38 2.78 -5.77
N VAL A 103 -0.08 2.83 -6.02
CA VAL A 103 0.69 4.09 -6.09
C VAL A 103 0.18 4.98 -7.24
N GLU A 104 -0.10 4.43 -8.41
CA GLU A 104 -0.73 5.17 -9.51
C GLU A 104 -2.06 5.79 -9.08
N ARG A 105 -2.90 5.02 -8.39
CA ARG A 105 -4.18 5.47 -7.85
C ARG A 105 -4.03 6.60 -6.84
N ALA A 106 -3.04 6.49 -5.95
CA ALA A 106 -2.74 7.53 -4.97
C ALA A 106 -2.35 8.86 -5.64
N MET A 107 -1.59 8.78 -6.73
CA MET A 107 -1.21 9.96 -7.52
C MET A 107 -2.40 10.58 -8.25
N ASP A 108 -3.25 9.76 -8.86
CA ASP A 108 -4.48 10.25 -9.51
C ASP A 108 -5.38 11.00 -8.52
N VAL A 109 -5.58 10.41 -7.32
CA VAL A 109 -6.38 11.05 -6.25
C VAL A 109 -5.73 12.35 -5.77
N SER A 110 -4.42 12.38 -5.59
CA SER A 110 -3.67 13.60 -5.22
C SER A 110 -3.85 14.71 -6.24
N GLU A 111 -3.82 14.37 -7.54
CA GLU A 111 -4.05 15.33 -8.62
C GLU A 111 -5.50 15.85 -8.64
N MET A 112 -6.49 15.00 -8.40
CA MET A 112 -7.89 15.42 -8.29
C MET A 112 -8.08 16.37 -7.09
N LEU A 113 -7.46 16.09 -5.94
CA LEU A 113 -7.48 16.97 -4.77
C LEU A 113 -6.84 18.32 -5.09
N ARG A 114 -5.69 18.32 -5.78
CA ARG A 114 -5.00 19.55 -6.19
C ARG A 114 -5.86 20.42 -7.11
N CYS A 115 -6.65 19.83 -8.01
CA CYS A 115 -7.59 20.57 -8.86
C CYS A 115 -8.69 21.27 -8.04
N ASP A 116 -8.99 20.76 -6.84
CA ASP A 116 -9.93 21.36 -5.89
C ASP A 116 -9.23 22.18 -4.76
N GLU A 117 -7.99 22.62 -5.02
CA GLU A 117 -7.17 23.45 -4.11
C GLU A 117 -6.84 22.76 -2.77
N ILE A 118 -6.92 21.42 -2.69
CA ILE A 118 -6.55 20.61 -1.53
C ILE A 118 -5.17 20.02 -1.78
N SER A 119 -4.21 20.35 -0.92
CA SER A 119 -2.84 19.86 -1.04
C SER A 119 -2.64 18.51 -0.37
N ALA A 120 -2.02 17.55 -1.07
CA ALA A 120 -1.76 16.24 -0.52
C ALA A 120 -0.26 15.89 -0.53
N THR A 121 0.25 15.43 0.61
CA THR A 121 1.52 14.69 0.68
C THR A 121 1.24 13.25 0.26
N VAL A 122 2.02 12.71 -0.69
CA VAL A 122 1.95 11.29 -1.06
C VAL A 122 3.23 10.58 -0.64
N ILE A 123 3.07 9.52 0.16
CA ILE A 123 4.16 8.64 0.60
C ILE A 123 3.94 7.25 0.01
N VAL A 124 4.98 6.72 -0.62
CA VAL A 124 5.04 5.35 -1.11
C VAL A 124 5.88 4.51 -0.16
N LEU A 125 5.37 3.35 0.22
CA LEU A 125 6.04 2.38 1.08
C LEU A 125 6.44 1.14 0.27
N PRO A 126 7.66 1.11 -0.31
CA PRO A 126 8.14 -0.06 -1.05
C PRO A 126 8.48 -1.23 -0.10
N THR A 127 8.83 -0.93 1.14
CA THR A 127 8.95 -1.90 2.23
C THR A 127 7.76 -1.77 3.16
N ILE A 128 7.00 -2.86 3.32
CA ILE A 128 5.85 -2.94 4.23
C ILE A 128 6.32 -3.35 5.62
N ILE A 129 7.23 -4.31 5.69
CA ILE A 129 7.87 -4.76 6.94
C ILE A 129 9.38 -4.81 6.75
N PRO A 130 10.11 -4.02 7.55
CA PRO A 130 9.64 -3.06 8.56
C PRO A 130 8.97 -1.84 7.95
N LEU A 131 7.97 -1.30 8.65
CA LEU A 131 7.30 -0.06 8.29
C LEU A 131 8.23 1.15 8.55
N ASP A 132 8.37 2.05 7.59
CA ASP A 132 9.06 3.33 7.82
C ASP A 132 8.15 4.28 8.60
N ARG A 133 8.17 4.14 9.94
CA ARG A 133 7.36 4.95 10.86
C ARG A 133 7.76 6.42 10.81
N ASP A 134 9.05 6.68 10.64
CA ASP A 134 9.61 8.03 10.69
C ASP A 134 9.08 8.92 9.57
N ILE A 135 9.04 8.41 8.33
CA ILE A 135 8.53 9.21 7.21
C ILE A 135 7.04 9.52 7.37
N ILE A 136 6.26 8.58 7.92
CA ILE A 136 4.83 8.78 8.16
C ILE A 136 4.63 9.84 9.24
N LEU A 137 5.26 9.67 10.42
CA LEU A 137 5.09 10.55 11.57
C LEU A 137 5.56 11.99 11.30
N LYS A 138 6.58 12.17 10.46
CA LYS A 138 7.06 13.50 10.04
C LYS A 138 6.13 14.24 9.07
N ASN A 139 5.16 13.55 8.47
CA ASN A 139 4.28 14.10 7.46
C ASN A 139 2.78 13.97 7.80
N ILE A 140 2.44 13.85 9.09
CA ILE A 140 1.05 13.76 9.53
C ILE A 140 0.28 15.00 9.09
N SER A 141 -0.93 14.77 8.59
CA SER A 141 -1.94 15.78 8.23
C SER A 141 -3.22 15.53 9.02
N PRO A 142 -4.18 16.48 9.05
CA PRO A 142 -5.47 16.26 9.72
C PRO A 142 -6.22 15.01 9.26
N ILE A 143 -6.05 14.67 7.97
CA ILE A 143 -6.60 13.45 7.37
C ILE A 143 -5.45 12.62 6.80
N THR A 144 -5.37 11.37 7.21
CA THR A 144 -4.46 10.36 6.63
C THR A 144 -5.28 9.33 5.86
N VAL A 145 -4.88 9.07 4.64
CA VAL A 145 -5.53 8.14 3.70
C VAL A 145 -4.55 7.02 3.39
N VAL A 146 -4.97 5.78 3.56
CA VAL A 146 -4.22 4.61 3.12
C VAL A 146 -4.95 3.96 1.94
N ILE A 147 -4.24 3.72 0.84
CA ILE A 147 -4.78 3.06 -0.35
C ILE A 147 -3.96 1.82 -0.63
N GLU A 148 -4.57 0.64 -0.46
CA GLU A 148 -3.89 -0.64 -0.57
C GLU A 148 -4.68 -1.68 -1.38
N ASP A 149 -3.97 -2.51 -2.14
CA ASP A 149 -4.52 -3.68 -2.81
C ASP A 149 -4.43 -4.90 -1.90
N HIS A 150 -5.18 -4.81 -0.81
CA HIS A 150 -5.16 -5.80 0.27
C HIS A 150 -6.44 -5.69 1.12
N CYS A 151 -6.67 -6.66 2.01
CA CYS A 151 -7.74 -6.60 3.00
C CYS A 151 -7.44 -5.53 4.06
N VAL A 152 -8.38 -4.59 4.27
CA VAL A 152 -8.22 -3.47 5.23
C VAL A 152 -7.99 -3.93 6.67
N ASP A 153 -8.51 -5.09 7.06
CA ASP A 153 -8.41 -5.60 8.44
C ASP A 153 -7.02 -6.11 8.81
N CYS A 154 -6.16 -6.38 7.81
CA CYS A 154 -4.84 -6.98 8.05
C CYS A 154 -3.74 -6.46 7.12
N GLY A 155 -3.97 -5.33 6.45
CA GLY A 155 -3.01 -4.67 5.57
C GLY A 155 -2.22 -3.54 6.26
N ILE A 156 -1.63 -2.67 5.43
CA ILE A 156 -0.83 -1.54 5.93
C ILE A 156 -1.67 -0.52 6.69
N GLY A 157 -2.94 -0.33 6.31
CA GLY A 157 -3.85 0.57 7.03
C GLY A 157 -4.05 0.16 8.48
N ASN A 158 -4.17 -1.14 8.75
CA ASN A 158 -4.25 -1.66 10.11
C ASN A 158 -2.94 -1.44 10.91
N MET A 159 -1.78 -1.64 10.27
CA MET A 159 -0.48 -1.37 10.89
C MET A 159 -0.31 0.11 11.26
N ILE A 160 -0.73 1.00 10.37
CA ILE A 160 -0.69 2.46 10.59
C ILE A 160 -1.67 2.86 11.68
N SER A 161 -2.88 2.30 11.72
CA SER A 161 -3.86 2.51 12.79
C SER A 161 -3.30 2.16 14.16
N LYS A 162 -2.64 0.99 14.27
CA LYS A 162 -1.95 0.58 15.49
C LYS A 162 -0.83 1.56 15.88
N MET A 163 0.00 1.96 14.91
CA MET A 163 1.06 2.95 15.14
C MET A 163 0.51 4.28 15.62
N PHE A 164 -0.58 4.77 15.05
CA PHE A 164 -1.22 6.02 15.47
C PHE A 164 -1.73 5.95 16.92
N ALA A 165 -2.31 4.81 17.30
CA ALA A 165 -2.73 4.60 18.69
C ALA A 165 -1.54 4.57 19.66
N GLU A 166 -0.42 3.92 19.29
CA GLU A 166 0.80 3.86 20.09
C GLU A 166 1.46 5.24 20.28
N GLU A 167 1.47 6.07 19.22
CA GLU A 167 2.12 7.40 19.20
C GLU A 167 1.18 8.55 19.57
N ASN A 168 -0.10 8.27 19.90
CA ASN A 168 -1.13 9.26 20.17
C ASN A 168 -1.29 10.30 19.04
N VAL A 169 -1.28 9.82 17.78
CA VAL A 169 -1.41 10.69 16.60
C VAL A 169 -2.86 11.15 16.46
N ASP A 170 -3.06 12.48 16.41
CA ASP A 170 -4.36 13.09 16.13
C ASP A 170 -4.51 13.32 14.61
N SER A 171 -4.99 12.32 13.92
CA SER A 171 -5.27 12.35 12.49
C SER A 171 -6.44 11.41 12.17
N LYS A 172 -7.40 11.88 11.38
CA LYS A 172 -8.49 11.03 10.87
C LYS A 172 -7.94 10.04 9.87
N LEU A 173 -7.98 8.76 10.19
CA LEU A 173 -7.49 7.71 9.30
C LEU A 173 -8.62 7.14 8.43
N LEU A 174 -8.43 7.16 7.12
CA LEU A 174 -9.29 6.56 6.10
C LEU A 174 -8.55 5.41 5.41
N ASN A 175 -9.05 4.19 5.54
CA ASN A 175 -8.46 3.02 4.89
C ASN A 175 -9.28 2.60 3.68
N PHE A 176 -8.65 2.57 2.52
CA PHE A 176 -9.20 2.07 1.26
C PHE A 176 -8.50 0.78 0.86
N GLY A 177 -9.24 -0.29 0.84
CA GLY A 177 -8.82 -1.65 0.49
C GLY A 177 -10.05 -2.56 0.43
N PHE A 178 -9.82 -3.86 0.30
CA PHE A 178 -10.90 -4.83 0.19
C PHE A 178 -11.44 -5.27 1.55
N PRO A 179 -12.74 -5.55 1.66
CA PRO A 179 -13.31 -6.10 2.89
C PRO A 179 -12.85 -7.56 3.12
N LYS A 180 -12.92 -8.02 4.36
CA LYS A 180 -12.59 -9.40 4.76
C LYS A 180 -13.71 -10.40 4.42
N ILE A 181 -14.02 -10.48 3.15
CA ILE A 181 -15.00 -11.43 2.58
C ILE A 181 -14.44 -12.05 1.30
N PRO A 182 -14.99 -13.15 0.79
CA PRO A 182 -14.68 -13.61 -0.57
C PRO A 182 -15.03 -12.51 -1.57
N ILE A 183 -14.05 -12.13 -2.41
CA ILE A 183 -14.24 -11.11 -3.44
C ILE A 183 -14.79 -11.78 -4.69
N ILE A 184 -15.84 -11.20 -5.26
CA ILE A 184 -16.51 -11.70 -6.44
C ILE A 184 -15.61 -11.70 -7.69
N HIS A 185 -16.01 -12.46 -8.71
CA HIS A 185 -15.36 -12.43 -10.02
C HIS A 185 -15.71 -11.13 -10.77
N GLY A 186 -14.72 -10.56 -11.46
CA GLY A 186 -14.86 -9.35 -12.30
C GLY A 186 -13.51 -8.88 -12.81
N SER A 187 -13.47 -7.95 -13.75
CA SER A 187 -12.22 -7.27 -14.11
C SER A 187 -11.69 -6.42 -12.94
N VAL A 188 -10.40 -6.14 -12.95
CA VAL A 188 -9.77 -5.31 -11.90
C VAL A 188 -10.48 -3.96 -11.77
N ASP A 189 -10.79 -3.29 -12.89
CA ASP A 189 -11.44 -1.99 -12.87
C ASP A 189 -12.89 -2.05 -12.35
N GLU A 190 -13.64 -3.12 -12.68
CA GLU A 190 -14.99 -3.35 -12.15
C GLU A 190 -14.96 -3.61 -10.64
N LEU A 191 -14.01 -4.41 -10.17
CA LEU A 191 -13.85 -4.70 -8.75
C LEU A 191 -13.39 -3.47 -7.97
N ASP A 192 -12.39 -2.72 -8.49
CA ASP A 192 -11.97 -1.46 -7.87
C ASP A 192 -13.17 -0.51 -7.70
N LYS A 193 -14.01 -0.37 -8.74
CA LYS A 193 -15.21 0.48 -8.68
C LYS A 193 -16.26 -0.07 -7.72
N HIS A 194 -16.52 -1.38 -7.75
CA HIS A 194 -17.52 -2.02 -6.89
C HIS A 194 -17.20 -1.85 -5.40
N TYR A 195 -15.92 -1.93 -5.05
CA TYR A 195 -15.44 -1.79 -3.67
C TYR A 195 -14.98 -0.37 -3.31
N GLY A 196 -15.21 0.61 -4.19
CA GLY A 196 -14.91 2.02 -3.91
C GLY A 196 -13.42 2.36 -3.90
N LEU A 197 -12.62 1.59 -4.64
CA LEU A 197 -11.17 1.77 -4.81
C LEU A 197 -10.80 2.49 -6.11
N ASP A 198 -11.78 2.89 -6.91
CA ASP A 198 -11.57 3.82 -8.03
C ASP A 198 -11.28 5.23 -7.49
N LYS A 199 -10.60 6.05 -8.30
CA LYS A 199 -10.13 7.37 -7.87
C LYS A 199 -11.26 8.33 -7.53
N GLU A 200 -12.37 8.24 -8.23
CA GLU A 200 -13.55 9.08 -8.04
C GLU A 200 -14.21 8.78 -6.69
N SER A 201 -14.34 7.51 -6.34
CA SER A 201 -14.91 7.07 -5.04
C SER A 201 -14.03 7.48 -3.87
N ILE A 202 -12.71 7.28 -3.99
CA ILE A 202 -11.73 7.68 -2.96
C ILE A 202 -11.73 9.20 -2.79
N PHE A 203 -11.63 9.96 -3.89
CA PHE A 203 -11.66 11.41 -3.87
C PHE A 203 -12.93 11.96 -3.21
N LYS A 204 -14.10 11.43 -3.60
CA LYS A 204 -15.38 11.84 -3.02
C LYS A 204 -15.40 11.63 -1.51
N LYS A 205 -14.93 10.47 -1.03
CA LYS A 205 -14.91 10.15 0.39
C LYS A 205 -13.97 11.06 1.17
N ILE A 206 -12.79 11.39 0.64
CA ILE A 206 -11.88 12.35 1.25
C ILE A 206 -12.54 13.72 1.38
N LYS A 207 -13.21 14.19 0.32
CA LYS A 207 -13.92 15.48 0.35
C LYS A 207 -15.06 15.52 1.36
N GLU A 208 -15.81 14.43 1.51
CA GLU A 208 -16.84 14.31 2.55
C GLU A 208 -16.25 14.51 3.94
N GLU A 209 -15.08 13.94 4.22
CA GLU A 209 -14.42 14.08 5.54
C GLU A 209 -13.78 15.47 5.77
N ILE A 210 -13.35 16.16 4.71
CA ILE A 210 -12.82 17.54 4.83
C ILE A 210 -13.95 18.53 5.13
N ASN A 211 -15.14 18.30 4.56
CA ASN A 211 -16.26 19.24 4.65
C ASN A 211 -17.22 18.97 5.84
N GLY A 212 -17.06 17.86 6.53
CA GLY A 212 -17.90 17.45 7.68
C GLY A 212 -17.31 17.81 9.00
#